data_d90929f9c636eb54524520968a63111c
#
_entry.id   d90929f9c636eb54524520968a63111c
#
_cell.length_a   1.000
_cell.length_b   1.000
_cell.length_c   1.000
_cell.angle_alpha   90.00
_cell.angle_beta   90.00
_cell.angle_gamma   90.00
#
_symmetry.space_group_name_H-M   'P 1'
#
loop_
_entity.id
_entity.type
_entity.pdbx_description
1 polymer ?
#
loop_
_entity_poly.entity_id
_entity_poly.type
_entity_poly.pdbx_seq_one_letter_code
_entity_poly.pdbx_strand_id
1 'polypeptide(L)'
;LLGRLRYTLSAVNVLTLCKERGQEQLLSGTGSLDADVSGLLRSGADIPAALSGTLNFVIRNGELDAKKPGPMSRFSSLSASGALSKGILTTRDLNLSGGLSVRGQGSINLINKTLNYALNVTGPGIPEIPVRYYGSLDAPQRSFNATGILANVFNSIGSGVLNILDIVVSAPLRLLAP
;
A
#
# COMPACT_ATOMS: atom_id res chain seq x y z
N LEU A 1 6.23 6.43 -29.33
CA LEU A 1 4.81 6.04 -29.34
C LEU A 1 4.13 6.60 -28.10
N LEU A 2 3.05 7.39 -28.25
CA LEU A 2 2.21 7.80 -27.13
C LEU A 2 1.25 6.64 -26.82
N GLY A 3 1.39 6.04 -25.65
CA GLY A 3 0.51 4.97 -25.18
C GLY A 3 -0.36 5.45 -24.03
N ARG A 4 -1.63 5.04 -24.01
CA ARG A 4 -2.52 5.18 -22.86
C ARG A 4 -3.04 3.80 -22.51
N LEU A 5 -2.90 3.42 -21.27
CA LEU A 5 -3.42 2.19 -20.70
C LEU A 5 -4.49 2.54 -19.67
N ARG A 6 -5.71 2.10 -19.94
CA ARG A 6 -6.77 2.10 -18.94
C ARG A 6 -7.00 0.65 -18.50
N TYR A 7 -6.90 0.43 -17.22
CA TYR A 7 -7.03 -0.89 -16.63
C TYR A 7 -7.99 -0.86 -15.46
N THR A 8 -9.00 -1.73 -15.49
CA THR A 8 -9.96 -1.87 -14.41
C THR A 8 -10.02 -3.34 -14.01
N LEU A 9 -9.77 -3.61 -12.73
CA LEU A 9 -10.02 -4.89 -12.09
C LEU A 9 -11.19 -4.73 -11.13
N SER A 10 -12.14 -5.66 -11.18
CA SER A 10 -13.29 -5.66 -10.27
C SER A 10 -13.45 -7.02 -9.60
N ALA A 11 -13.77 -6.99 -8.31
CA ALA A 11 -14.08 -8.17 -7.51
C ALA A 11 -12.99 -9.27 -7.52
N VAL A 12 -11.72 -8.86 -7.49
CA VAL A 12 -10.59 -9.79 -7.49
C VAL A 12 -10.37 -10.34 -6.07
N ASN A 13 -10.18 -11.65 -5.97
CA ASN A 13 -9.72 -12.26 -4.72
C ASN A 13 -8.25 -11.91 -4.50
N VAL A 14 -7.99 -11.02 -3.54
CA VAL A 14 -6.65 -10.52 -3.25
C VAL A 14 -5.73 -11.62 -2.76
N LEU A 15 -6.23 -12.59 -1.99
CA LEU A 15 -5.43 -13.70 -1.50
C LEU A 15 -4.91 -14.59 -2.65
N THR A 16 -5.74 -14.83 -3.67
CA THR A 16 -5.32 -15.58 -4.86
C THR A 16 -4.23 -14.84 -5.61
N LEU A 17 -4.40 -13.54 -5.80
CA LEU A 17 -3.41 -12.70 -6.47
C LEU A 17 -2.07 -12.66 -5.73
N CYS A 18 -2.10 -12.57 -4.39
CA CYS A 18 -0.90 -12.64 -3.56
C CYS A 18 -0.19 -13.98 -3.67
N LYS A 19 -0.93 -15.10 -3.70
CA LYS A 19 -0.38 -16.45 -3.87
C LYS A 19 0.32 -16.62 -5.22
N GLU A 20 -0.29 -16.18 -6.30
CA GLU A 20 0.28 -16.24 -7.66
C GLU A 20 1.59 -15.47 -7.77
N ARG A 21 1.80 -14.48 -6.92
CA ARG A 21 3.02 -13.65 -6.85
C ARG A 21 4.03 -14.14 -5.80
N GLY A 22 3.84 -15.33 -5.21
CA GLY A 22 4.73 -15.88 -4.19
C GLY A 22 4.70 -15.17 -2.85
N GLN A 23 3.70 -14.30 -2.63
CA GLN A 23 3.47 -13.59 -1.37
C GLN A 23 2.38 -14.30 -0.58
N GLU A 24 2.73 -15.41 0.01
CA GLU A 24 1.76 -16.23 0.72
C GLU A 24 1.15 -15.51 1.92
N GLN A 25 -0.18 -15.33 1.87
CA GLN A 25 -1.08 -15.17 3.02
C GLN A 25 -0.98 -13.85 3.82
N LEU A 26 -0.50 -12.76 3.24
CA LEU A 26 -0.40 -11.52 3.99
C LEU A 26 -1.70 -10.69 3.97
N LEU A 27 -2.47 -10.73 2.90
CA LEU A 27 -3.67 -9.93 2.75
C LEU A 27 -4.78 -10.74 2.08
N SER A 28 -5.97 -10.70 2.66
CA SER A 28 -7.18 -11.24 2.06
C SER A 28 -8.22 -10.15 1.82
N GLY A 29 -9.27 -10.48 1.08
CA GLY A 29 -10.38 -9.59 0.79
C GLY A 29 -10.76 -9.56 -0.68
N THR A 30 -11.78 -8.76 -1.00
CA THR A 30 -12.22 -8.52 -2.37
C THR A 30 -11.72 -7.16 -2.82
N GLY A 31 -10.88 -7.15 -3.85
CA GLY A 31 -10.23 -5.96 -4.36
C GLY A 31 -10.83 -5.43 -5.65
N SER A 32 -10.78 -4.13 -5.84
CA SER A 32 -10.96 -3.46 -7.12
C SER A 32 -9.83 -2.46 -7.33
N LEU A 33 -9.38 -2.33 -8.57
CA LEU A 33 -8.33 -1.42 -9.00
C LEU A 33 -8.75 -0.74 -10.29
N ASP A 34 -8.70 0.59 -10.30
CA ASP A 34 -8.83 1.42 -11.48
C ASP A 34 -7.54 2.17 -11.73
N ALA A 35 -6.95 2.00 -12.89
CA ALA A 35 -5.76 2.70 -13.32
C ALA A 35 -5.96 3.32 -14.71
N ASP A 36 -5.64 4.59 -14.83
CA ASP A 36 -5.59 5.32 -16.11
C ASP A 36 -4.21 5.95 -16.24
N VAL A 37 -3.34 5.28 -16.97
CA VAL A 37 -1.93 5.64 -17.09
C VAL A 37 -1.58 5.90 -18.54
N SER A 38 -0.85 6.96 -18.81
CA SER A 38 -0.35 7.32 -20.12
C SER A 38 1.14 7.64 -20.07
N GLY A 39 1.83 7.46 -21.19
CA GLY A 39 3.25 7.78 -21.28
C GLY A 39 3.77 7.73 -22.69
N LEU A 40 4.87 8.44 -22.93
CA LEU A 40 5.66 8.39 -24.15
C LEU A 40 6.70 7.27 -24.01
N LEU A 41 6.38 6.12 -24.59
CA LEU A 41 7.30 5.00 -24.67
C LEU A 41 8.29 5.25 -25.82
N ARG A 42 9.54 5.54 -25.50
CA ARG A 42 10.66 5.57 -26.44
C ARG A 42 11.52 4.34 -26.20
N SER A 43 12.06 3.76 -27.27
CA SER A 43 13.04 2.67 -27.14
C SER A 43 14.21 3.11 -26.29
N GLY A 44 14.51 2.38 -25.21
CA GLY A 44 15.57 2.72 -24.24
C GLY A 44 15.21 3.79 -23.21
N ALA A 45 13.95 4.27 -23.18
CA ALA A 45 13.51 5.21 -22.17
C ALA A 45 13.28 4.51 -20.82
N ASP A 46 13.54 5.23 -19.75
CA ASP A 46 13.17 4.84 -18.38
C ASP A 46 11.64 4.86 -18.27
N ILE A 47 11.01 3.70 -18.43
CA ILE A 47 9.55 3.55 -18.49
C ILE A 47 8.85 4.21 -17.30
N PRO A 48 9.30 4.03 -16.03
CA PRO A 48 8.68 4.69 -14.91
C PRO A 48 8.65 6.22 -15.01
N ALA A 49 9.74 6.83 -15.50
CA ALA A 49 9.83 8.29 -15.63
C ALA A 49 8.90 8.87 -16.71
N ALA A 50 8.51 8.06 -17.70
CA ALA A 50 7.64 8.46 -18.79
C ALA A 50 6.15 8.35 -18.44
N LEU A 51 5.79 7.68 -17.35
CA LEU A 51 4.41 7.39 -16.97
C LEU A 51 3.77 8.52 -16.14
N SER A 52 2.52 8.83 -16.48
CA SER A 52 1.66 9.75 -15.72
C SER A 52 0.23 9.26 -15.75
N GLY A 53 -0.50 9.51 -14.65
CA GLY A 53 -1.89 9.06 -14.58
C GLY A 53 -2.45 9.00 -13.17
N THR A 54 -3.52 8.26 -13.01
CA THR A 54 -4.21 8.05 -11.73
C THR A 54 -4.37 6.57 -11.44
N LEU A 55 -4.37 6.25 -10.15
CA LEU A 55 -4.56 4.91 -9.63
C LEU A 55 -5.51 4.99 -8.44
N ASN A 56 -6.56 4.17 -8.44
CA ASN A 56 -7.46 4.04 -7.31
C ASN A 56 -7.62 2.57 -6.97
N PHE A 57 -7.51 2.21 -5.70
CA PHE A 57 -7.81 0.86 -5.27
C PHE A 57 -8.68 0.84 -4.02
N VAL A 58 -9.48 -0.20 -3.91
CA VAL A 58 -10.29 -0.51 -2.73
C VAL A 58 -10.24 -2.01 -2.50
N ILE A 59 -9.94 -2.42 -1.27
CA ILE A 59 -10.07 -3.81 -0.83
C ILE A 59 -11.10 -3.83 0.30
N ARG A 60 -12.04 -4.75 0.24
CA ARG A 60 -13.15 -4.85 1.20
C ARG A 60 -13.14 -6.20 1.91
N ASN A 61 -13.62 -6.18 3.16
CA ASN A 61 -13.88 -7.37 3.97
C ASN A 61 -12.66 -8.31 4.01
N GLY A 62 -11.53 -7.80 4.44
CA GLY A 62 -10.27 -8.51 4.43
C GLY A 62 -9.64 -8.73 5.80
N GLU A 63 -8.55 -9.43 5.79
CA GLU A 63 -7.66 -9.64 6.92
C GLU A 63 -6.24 -9.25 6.54
N LEU A 64 -5.59 -8.57 7.47
CA LEU A 64 -4.19 -8.22 7.45
C LEU A 64 -3.46 -9.37 8.13
N ASP A 65 -2.60 -10.07 7.56
CA ASP A 65 -2.00 -11.28 8.12
C ASP A 65 -3.01 -12.45 8.25
N ALA A 66 -3.33 -13.04 7.11
CA ALA A 66 -4.20 -14.21 7.07
C ALA A 66 -3.60 -15.45 7.78
N LYS A 67 -2.31 -15.41 8.17
CA LYS A 67 -1.66 -16.46 8.99
C LYS A 67 -2.02 -16.34 10.47
N LYS A 68 -2.34 -15.14 10.94
CA LYS A 68 -2.71 -14.87 12.34
C LYS A 68 -3.99 -14.04 12.38
N PRO A 69 -5.14 -14.64 12.03
CA PRO A 69 -6.41 -13.94 12.06
C PRO A 69 -6.75 -13.50 13.49
N GLY A 70 -7.24 -12.28 13.63
CA GLY A 70 -7.62 -11.74 14.93
C GLY A 70 -8.49 -10.49 14.79
N PRO A 71 -9.13 -10.03 15.87
CA PRO A 71 -9.99 -8.85 15.81
C PRO A 71 -9.29 -7.60 15.26
N MET A 72 -8.00 -7.46 15.52
CA MET A 72 -7.20 -6.31 15.06
C MET A 72 -6.69 -6.46 13.63
N SER A 73 -6.65 -7.68 13.08
CA SER A 73 -6.26 -7.93 11.71
C SER A 73 -7.39 -7.77 10.70
N ARG A 74 -8.64 -7.79 11.15
CA ARG A 74 -9.82 -7.64 10.29
C ARG A 74 -10.06 -6.20 9.90
N PHE A 75 -10.36 -5.97 8.63
CA PHE A 75 -10.76 -4.66 8.15
C PHE A 75 -11.99 -4.74 7.23
N SER A 76 -12.81 -3.70 7.28
CA SER A 76 -13.96 -3.52 6.39
C SER A 76 -13.55 -2.94 5.05
N SER A 77 -12.60 -2.00 5.05
CA SER A 77 -12.08 -1.39 3.84
C SER A 77 -10.64 -0.93 3.99
N LEU A 78 -9.89 -1.09 2.91
CA LEU A 78 -8.59 -0.49 2.67
C LEU A 78 -8.64 0.20 1.32
N SER A 79 -8.38 1.49 1.26
CA SER A 79 -8.48 2.27 0.03
C SER A 79 -7.39 3.32 -0.08
N ALA A 80 -7.03 3.66 -1.30
CA ALA A 80 -6.24 4.83 -1.60
C ALA A 80 -6.42 5.29 -3.04
N SER A 81 -6.24 6.60 -3.26
CA SER A 81 -6.13 7.22 -4.58
C SER A 81 -4.74 7.78 -4.76
N GLY A 82 -4.17 7.58 -5.92
CA GLY A 82 -2.83 8.03 -6.25
C GLY A 82 -2.75 8.77 -7.58
N ALA A 83 -1.88 9.75 -7.64
CA ALA A 83 -1.47 10.42 -8.87
C ALA A 83 -0.03 10.02 -9.20
N LEU A 84 0.17 9.47 -10.39
CA LEU A 84 1.48 9.13 -10.93
C LEU A 84 1.95 10.25 -11.85
N SER A 85 3.11 10.79 -11.59
CA SER A 85 3.75 11.80 -12.44
C SER A 85 5.25 11.61 -12.43
N LYS A 86 5.86 11.51 -13.61
CA LYS A 86 7.32 11.36 -13.77
C LYS A 86 7.94 10.29 -12.88
N GLY A 87 7.25 9.14 -12.78
CA GLY A 87 7.71 8.02 -11.96
C GLY A 87 7.51 8.18 -10.45
N ILE A 88 6.82 9.23 -10.01
CA ILE A 88 6.47 9.43 -8.60
C ILE A 88 4.97 9.22 -8.44
N LEU A 89 4.58 8.21 -7.67
CA LEU A 89 3.22 7.98 -7.23
C LEU A 89 2.99 8.69 -5.90
N THR A 90 2.06 9.63 -5.87
CA THR A 90 1.67 10.38 -4.67
C THR A 90 0.27 9.97 -4.24
N THR A 91 0.12 9.61 -2.98
CA THR A 91 -1.14 9.21 -2.34
C THR A 91 -1.45 10.18 -1.19
N ARG A 92 -2.69 10.65 -1.08
CA ARG A 92 -3.11 11.61 -0.05
C ARG A 92 -4.19 11.08 0.88
N ASP A 93 -4.80 9.98 0.55
CA ASP A 93 -6.04 9.47 1.16
C ASP A 93 -5.97 7.97 1.48
N LEU A 94 -4.79 7.46 1.79
CA LEU A 94 -4.66 6.09 2.28
C LEU A 94 -5.51 5.93 3.55
N ASN A 95 -6.47 5.01 3.52
CA ASN A 95 -7.39 4.76 4.61
C ASN A 95 -7.63 3.26 4.79
N LEU A 96 -7.38 2.78 6.00
CA LEU A 96 -7.77 1.46 6.47
C LEU A 96 -8.78 1.63 7.59
N SER A 97 -9.89 0.91 7.52
CA SER A 97 -10.95 0.91 8.54
C SER A 97 -11.26 -0.51 8.98
N GLY A 98 -11.16 -0.79 10.27
CA GLY A 98 -11.40 -2.13 10.82
C GLY A 98 -11.01 -2.23 12.28
N GLY A 99 -10.43 -3.35 12.67
CA GLY A 99 -9.87 -3.55 14.01
C GLY A 99 -8.76 -2.56 14.33
N LEU A 100 -7.99 -2.16 13.32
CA LEU A 100 -7.14 -0.97 13.32
C LEU A 100 -7.70 0.05 12.34
N SER A 101 -7.47 1.31 12.61
CA SER A 101 -7.67 2.41 11.68
C SER A 101 -6.33 3.03 11.34
N VAL A 102 -6.03 3.12 10.04
CA VAL A 102 -4.82 3.75 9.55
C VAL A 102 -5.21 4.82 8.55
N ARG A 103 -4.70 6.02 8.72
CA ARG A 103 -4.82 7.11 7.75
C ARG A 103 -3.45 7.60 7.37
N GLY A 104 -3.25 7.93 6.11
CA GLY A 104 -1.95 8.39 5.70
C GLY A 104 -1.87 9.02 4.34
N GLN A 105 -0.69 9.54 4.10
CA GLN A 105 -0.32 10.12 2.82
C GLN A 105 1.17 9.89 2.58
N GLY A 106 1.56 9.89 1.34
CA GLY A 106 2.96 9.70 1.01
C GLY A 106 3.24 9.61 -0.47
N SER A 107 4.44 9.19 -0.77
CA SER A 107 4.87 9.00 -2.15
C SER A 107 5.80 7.79 -2.30
N ILE A 108 5.79 7.25 -3.51
CA ILE A 108 6.69 6.21 -3.97
C ILE A 108 7.40 6.73 -5.20
N ASN A 109 8.71 6.68 -5.18
CA ASN A 109 9.52 6.94 -6.36
C ASN A 109 9.87 5.60 -7.02
N LEU A 110 9.29 5.35 -8.20
CA LEU A 110 9.48 4.12 -8.97
C LEU A 110 10.85 4.03 -9.63
N ILE A 111 11.52 5.17 -9.82
CA ILE A 111 12.83 5.25 -10.49
C ILE A 111 13.92 4.77 -9.56
N ASN A 112 13.99 5.34 -8.37
CA ASN A 112 15.00 4.99 -7.36
C ASN A 112 14.51 3.96 -6.33
N LYS A 113 13.30 3.44 -6.50
CA LYS A 113 12.66 2.43 -5.62
C LYS A 113 12.67 2.85 -4.15
N THR A 114 12.25 4.07 -3.88
CA THR A 114 12.12 4.59 -2.52
C THR A 114 10.68 4.99 -2.20
N LEU A 115 10.38 5.02 -0.92
CA LEU A 115 9.09 5.44 -0.40
C LEU A 115 9.23 6.42 0.75
N ASN A 116 8.19 7.22 0.98
CA ASN A 116 8.07 8.11 2.13
C ASN A 116 6.59 8.32 2.45
N TYR A 117 6.12 7.72 3.55
CA TYR A 117 4.74 7.81 4.03
C TYR A 117 4.69 8.33 5.45
N ALA A 118 3.72 9.19 5.71
CA ALA A 118 3.30 9.59 7.03
C ALA A 118 1.94 8.96 7.33
N LEU A 119 1.84 8.22 8.40
CA LEU A 119 0.67 7.44 8.78
C LEU A 119 0.27 7.77 10.21
N ASN A 120 -1.02 7.76 10.48
CA ASN A 120 -1.60 7.78 11.81
C ASN A 120 -2.34 6.46 12.04
N VAL A 121 -1.97 5.77 13.11
CA VAL A 121 -2.53 4.46 13.47
C VAL A 121 -3.31 4.59 14.76
N THR A 122 -4.55 4.13 14.78
CA THR A 122 -5.40 4.06 15.98
C THR A 122 -6.06 2.68 16.08
N GLY A 123 -6.50 2.33 17.26
CA GLY A 123 -7.22 1.08 17.51
C GLY A 123 -7.94 1.10 18.86
N PRO A 124 -8.72 0.06 19.20
CA PRO A 124 -9.37 -0.05 20.50
C PRO A 124 -8.34 0.00 21.63
N GLY A 125 -8.44 1.01 22.50
CA GLY A 125 -7.50 1.23 23.61
C GLY A 125 -6.10 1.69 23.19
N ILE A 126 -5.89 2.02 21.90
CA ILE A 126 -4.63 2.53 21.38
C ILE A 126 -4.83 3.99 20.99
N PRO A 127 -4.10 4.93 21.60
CA PRO A 127 -4.13 6.33 21.17
C PRO A 127 -3.57 6.46 19.76
N GLU A 128 -3.82 7.59 19.12
CA GLU A 128 -3.27 7.88 17.79
C GLU A 128 -1.73 7.90 17.85
N ILE A 129 -1.11 7.07 17.03
CA ILE A 129 0.34 6.94 16.93
C ILE A 129 0.79 7.39 15.55
N PRO A 130 1.56 8.48 15.43
CA PRO A 130 2.17 8.89 14.18
C PRO A 130 3.34 7.96 13.84
N VAL A 131 3.31 7.42 12.62
CA VAL A 131 4.35 6.53 12.09
C VAL A 131 4.86 7.10 10.78
N ARG A 132 6.17 7.20 10.64
CA ARG A 132 6.81 7.49 9.37
C ARG A 132 7.42 6.21 8.80
N TYR A 133 7.12 5.95 7.53
CA TYR A 133 7.57 4.79 6.78
C TYR A 133 8.35 5.27 5.57
N TYR A 134 9.64 4.94 5.46
CA TYR A 134 10.53 5.57 4.48
C TYR A 134 11.70 4.68 4.08
N GLY A 135 12.42 5.08 3.02
CA GLY A 135 13.62 4.43 2.54
C GLY A 135 13.39 3.54 1.33
N SER A 136 14.16 2.47 1.21
CA SER A 136 14.06 1.54 0.07
C SER A 136 12.74 0.76 0.10
N LEU A 137 12.14 0.53 -1.07
CA LEU A 137 10.98 -0.37 -1.22
C LEU A 137 11.29 -1.82 -0.84
N ASP A 138 12.54 -2.24 -1.03
CA ASP A 138 12.96 -3.61 -0.73
C ASP A 138 13.24 -3.82 0.77
N ALA A 139 13.63 -2.76 1.47
CA ALA A 139 13.94 -2.78 2.91
C ALA A 139 13.50 -1.47 3.58
N PRO A 140 12.18 -1.24 3.73
CA PRO A 140 11.69 0.01 4.27
C PRO A 140 12.03 0.16 5.76
N GLN A 141 12.30 1.41 6.12
CA GLN A 141 12.56 1.81 7.51
C GLN A 141 11.33 2.48 8.10
N ARG A 142 11.23 2.47 9.41
CA ARG A 142 10.14 3.09 10.16
C ARG A 142 10.66 3.91 11.32
N SER A 143 10.03 5.02 11.58
CA SER A 143 10.19 5.75 12.83
C SER A 143 8.82 6.09 13.43
N PHE A 144 8.73 6.02 14.72
CA PHE A 144 7.54 6.41 15.47
C PHE A 144 7.95 7.03 16.80
N ASN A 145 7.21 8.05 17.19
CA ASN A 145 7.37 8.67 18.51
C ASN A 145 6.42 7.99 19.50
N ALA A 146 6.85 6.84 20.02
CA ALA A 146 6.13 6.18 21.09
C ALA A 146 7.07 5.98 22.27
N THR A 147 6.68 6.46 23.44
CA THR A 147 7.41 6.30 24.69
C THR A 147 6.77 5.18 25.53
N GLY A 148 7.60 4.29 26.07
CA GLY A 148 7.18 3.31 27.09
C GLY A 148 6.22 2.23 26.57
N ILE A 149 5.04 2.14 27.21
CA ILE A 149 4.03 1.09 26.96
C ILE A 149 3.56 1.05 25.50
N LEU A 150 3.47 2.21 24.85
CA LEU A 150 3.06 2.34 23.45
C LEU A 150 4.05 1.69 22.49
N ALA A 151 5.35 1.72 22.79
CA ALA A 151 6.37 1.06 21.99
C ALA A 151 6.20 -0.47 21.99
N ASN A 152 5.85 -1.06 23.13
CA ASN A 152 5.62 -2.50 23.26
C ASN A 152 4.33 -2.94 22.55
N VAL A 153 3.25 -2.17 22.67
CA VAL A 153 2.00 -2.40 21.95
C VAL A 153 2.23 -2.32 20.43
N PHE A 154 3.01 -1.33 20.01
CA PHE A 154 3.32 -1.16 18.60
C PHE A 154 4.22 -2.27 18.04
N ASN A 155 5.18 -2.74 18.81
CA ASN A 155 6.03 -3.87 18.41
C ASN A 155 5.26 -5.18 18.28
N SER A 156 4.20 -5.37 19.07
CA SER A 156 3.33 -6.54 18.96
C SER A 156 2.32 -6.45 17.79
N ILE A 157 1.90 -5.25 17.43
CA ILE A 157 0.98 -4.96 16.31
C ILE A 157 1.78 -4.68 15.04
N GLY A 158 2.96 -4.10 15.18
CA GLY A 158 3.74 -3.47 14.13
C GLY A 158 4.14 -4.38 12.97
N SER A 159 4.40 -5.65 13.20
CA SER A 159 4.73 -6.57 12.09
C SER A 159 3.54 -6.78 11.14
N GLY A 160 2.32 -6.83 11.65
CA GLY A 160 1.11 -6.90 10.83
C GLY A 160 0.89 -5.61 10.03
N VAL A 161 0.92 -4.45 10.69
CA VAL A 161 0.72 -3.14 10.03
C VAL A 161 1.79 -2.86 8.98
N LEU A 162 3.03 -3.27 9.21
CA LEU A 162 4.13 -3.06 8.28
C LEU A 162 4.04 -3.94 7.05
N ASN A 163 3.64 -5.20 7.21
CA ASN A 163 3.38 -6.09 6.10
C ASN A 163 2.25 -5.54 5.21
N ILE A 164 1.25 -4.89 5.82
CA ILE A 164 0.18 -4.22 5.07
C ILE A 164 0.69 -3.05 4.27
N LEU A 165 1.51 -2.21 4.88
CA LEU A 165 2.08 -1.05 4.20
C LEU A 165 2.94 -1.48 3.02
N ASP A 166 3.72 -2.54 3.19
CA ASP A 166 4.48 -3.13 2.10
C ASP A 166 3.56 -3.64 0.98
N ILE A 167 2.47 -4.29 1.30
CA ILE A 167 1.50 -4.80 0.33
C ILE A 167 0.69 -3.66 -0.30
N VAL A 168 0.17 -2.74 0.49
CA VAL A 168 -0.64 -1.60 0.00
C VAL A 168 0.17 -0.69 -0.91
N VAL A 169 1.44 -0.54 -0.60
CA VAL A 169 2.36 0.32 -1.34
C VAL A 169 2.97 -0.43 -2.53
N SER A 170 3.33 -1.70 -2.37
CA SER A 170 4.04 -2.46 -3.40
C SER A 170 3.13 -3.28 -4.33
N ALA A 171 1.96 -3.75 -3.87
CA ALA A 171 1.10 -4.58 -4.68
C ALA A 171 0.58 -3.90 -5.96
N PRO A 172 0.10 -2.63 -5.93
CA PRO A 172 -0.29 -1.94 -7.16
C PRO A 172 0.86 -1.79 -8.14
N LEU A 173 2.09 -1.63 -7.63
CA LEU A 173 3.29 -1.45 -8.45
C LEU A 173 3.78 -2.75 -9.07
N ARG A 174 3.66 -3.86 -8.33
CA ARG A 174 3.99 -5.20 -8.84
C ARG A 174 2.97 -5.71 -9.86
N LEU A 175 1.75 -5.17 -9.84
CA LEU A 175 0.74 -5.43 -10.88
C LEU A 175 1.02 -4.65 -12.17
N LEU A 176 1.70 -3.50 -12.08
CA LEU A 176 2.07 -2.66 -13.22
C LEU A 176 3.47 -2.99 -13.78
N ALA A 177 4.28 -3.73 -13.04
CA ALA A 177 5.58 -4.21 -13.49
C ALA A 177 5.41 -5.54 -14.28
N PRO A 178 6.02 -5.63 -15.47
CA PRO A 178 6.03 -6.86 -16.25
C PRO A 178 6.78 -7.99 -15.56
#